data_99fc35003949f8c19f7348e18b77d896
#
_entry.id   99fc35003949f8c19f7348e18b77d896
#
_cell.length_a   1.000
_cell.length_b   1.000
_cell.length_c   1.000
_cell.angle_alpha   90.00
_cell.angle_beta   90.00
_cell.angle_gamma   90.00
#
_symmetry.space_group_name_H-M   'P 1'
#
loop_
_entity.id
_entity.type
_entity.pdbx_description
1 polymer ?
#
loop_
_entity_poly.entity_id
_entity_poly.type
_entity_poly.pdbx_seq_one_letter_code
_entity_poly.pdbx_strand_id
1 'polypeptide(L)'
;KPRRRDPAATRKKLLTAARREFASRGLAGARVDEIAARAGVNKQLVYHYFGDKDALYLAVLEWVYEEIRAKERELNLEGLPPEQAIKKLIESSFDHLAAHPDFIVLLNDENRGGARHVRGSRKLEAMHSPLVSLVSTILGQGVKAGIFRKGINPVHLYISIAGLSYFYFSNSPTLSAIFGKDLSSQAAKLAR
;
A
#
# COMPACT_ATOMS: atom_id res chain seq x y z
N LYS A 1 -8.17 6.63 39.49
CA LYS A 1 -9.25 6.13 38.60
C LYS A 1 -8.59 5.36 37.47
N PRO A 2 -8.99 4.12 37.14
CA PRO A 2 -8.45 3.41 35.97
C PRO A 2 -8.77 4.24 34.74
N ARG A 3 -7.72 4.51 33.94
CA ARG A 3 -7.83 5.25 32.68
C ARG A 3 -8.73 4.46 31.75
N ARG A 4 -9.89 5.00 31.40
CA ARG A 4 -10.86 4.38 30.48
C ARG A 4 -10.10 4.04 29.20
N ARG A 5 -9.95 2.76 28.90
CA ARG A 5 -9.25 2.31 27.68
C ARG A 5 -10.00 2.85 26.47
N ASP A 6 -9.32 3.62 25.64
CA ASP A 6 -9.85 4.07 24.36
C ASP A 6 -9.80 2.89 23.36
N PRO A 7 -10.95 2.37 22.90
CA PRO A 7 -11.00 1.24 21.98
C PRO A 7 -10.31 1.53 20.65
N ALA A 8 -10.44 2.75 20.12
CA ALA A 8 -9.82 3.15 18.85
C ALA A 8 -8.30 3.20 18.95
N ALA A 9 -7.77 3.79 20.03
CA ALA A 9 -6.35 3.80 20.31
C ALA A 9 -5.78 2.38 20.51
N THR A 10 -6.52 1.50 21.18
CA THR A 10 -6.12 0.10 21.37
C THR A 10 -6.08 -0.65 20.03
N ARG A 11 -7.12 -0.50 19.20
CA ARG A 11 -7.16 -1.09 17.86
C ARG A 11 -5.99 -0.62 16.98
N LYS A 12 -5.67 0.67 17.00
CA LYS A 12 -4.54 1.26 16.26
C LYS A 12 -3.20 0.67 16.74
N LYS A 13 -2.98 0.53 18.05
CA LYS A 13 -1.76 -0.12 18.59
C LYS A 13 -1.61 -1.55 18.11
N LEU A 14 -2.70 -2.32 18.11
CA LEU A 14 -2.71 -3.69 17.62
C LEU A 14 -2.38 -3.76 16.13
N LEU A 15 -2.98 -2.93 15.30
CA LEU A 15 -2.66 -2.87 13.86
C LEU A 15 -1.21 -2.49 13.61
N THR A 16 -0.67 -1.51 14.34
CA THR A 16 0.74 -1.10 14.22
C THR A 16 1.70 -2.24 14.60
N ALA A 17 1.41 -2.95 15.70
CA ALA A 17 2.21 -4.09 16.13
C ALA A 17 2.11 -5.26 15.12
N ALA A 18 0.90 -5.55 14.62
CA ALA A 18 0.65 -6.59 13.65
C ALA A 18 1.36 -6.31 12.31
N ARG A 19 1.28 -5.07 11.79
CA ARG A 19 1.99 -4.64 10.58
C ARG A 19 3.48 -4.94 10.66
N ARG A 20 4.13 -4.59 11.78
CA ARG A 20 5.56 -4.87 12.01
C ARG A 20 5.86 -6.37 12.08
N GLU A 21 5.02 -7.13 12.77
CA GLU A 21 5.22 -8.58 12.93
C GLU A 21 5.04 -9.31 11.59
N PHE A 22 3.97 -8.99 10.85
CA PHE A 22 3.72 -9.57 9.52
C PHE A 22 4.80 -9.17 8.50
N ALA A 23 5.25 -7.91 8.49
CA ALA A 23 6.33 -7.47 7.62
C ALA A 23 7.67 -8.15 7.93
N SER A 24 7.93 -8.51 9.19
CA SER A 24 9.19 -9.16 9.57
C SER A 24 9.20 -10.68 9.40
N ARG A 25 8.04 -11.35 9.54
CA ARG A 25 7.95 -12.82 9.62
C ARG A 25 7.00 -13.45 8.61
N GLY A 26 6.33 -12.65 7.81
CA GLY A 26 5.22 -13.08 6.97
C GLY A 26 4.01 -13.54 7.79
N LEU A 27 2.90 -13.84 7.12
CA LEU A 27 1.70 -14.33 7.80
C LEU A 27 1.95 -15.67 8.50
N ALA A 28 2.65 -16.60 7.84
CA ALA A 28 2.87 -17.95 8.40
C ALA A 28 3.71 -17.90 9.68
N GLY A 29 4.80 -17.11 9.70
CA GLY A 29 5.73 -17.03 10.82
C GLY A 29 5.31 -16.06 11.94
N ALA A 30 4.36 -15.19 11.69
CA ALA A 30 3.91 -14.20 12.67
C ALA A 30 3.16 -14.84 13.85
N ARG A 31 3.43 -14.32 15.05
CA ARG A 31 2.86 -14.84 16.30
C ARG A 31 1.96 -13.79 16.96
N VAL A 32 0.71 -14.19 17.24
CA VAL A 32 -0.28 -13.32 17.91
C VAL A 32 0.18 -12.90 19.31
N ASP A 33 0.94 -13.75 20.00
CA ASP A 33 1.51 -13.45 21.31
C ASP A 33 2.49 -12.27 21.24
N GLU A 34 3.36 -12.26 20.24
CA GLU A 34 4.32 -11.17 19.99
C GLU A 34 3.61 -9.86 19.60
N ILE A 35 2.55 -9.95 18.81
CA ILE A 35 1.72 -8.78 18.45
C ILE A 35 1.10 -8.19 19.70
N ALA A 36 0.50 -9.01 20.55
CA ALA A 36 -0.12 -8.57 21.79
C ALA A 36 0.89 -7.94 22.76
N ALA A 37 2.04 -8.60 22.96
CA ALA A 37 3.12 -8.10 23.81
C ALA A 37 3.63 -6.74 23.32
N ARG A 38 3.90 -6.61 22.02
CA ARG A 38 4.35 -5.36 21.40
C ARG A 38 3.32 -4.23 21.48
N ALA A 39 2.04 -4.56 21.41
CA ALA A 39 0.94 -3.60 21.59
C ALA A 39 0.69 -3.23 23.06
N GLY A 40 1.31 -3.94 24.01
CA GLY A 40 1.07 -3.75 25.44
C GLY A 40 -0.34 -4.15 25.90
N VAL A 41 -0.89 -5.21 25.29
CA VAL A 41 -2.24 -5.71 25.58
C VAL A 41 -2.25 -7.22 25.79
N ASN A 42 -3.35 -7.73 26.37
CA ASN A 42 -3.57 -9.18 26.48
C ASN A 42 -3.90 -9.78 25.10
N LYS A 43 -3.41 -10.99 24.82
CA LYS A 43 -3.70 -11.77 23.60
C LYS A 43 -5.20 -11.92 23.30
N GLN A 44 -6.03 -12.04 24.33
CA GLN A 44 -7.48 -12.12 24.18
C GLN A 44 -8.08 -10.89 23.51
N LEU A 45 -7.48 -9.70 23.70
CA LEU A 45 -7.91 -8.47 23.02
C LEU A 45 -7.66 -8.52 21.52
N VAL A 46 -6.62 -9.22 21.05
CA VAL A 46 -6.38 -9.41 19.61
C VAL A 46 -7.57 -10.14 18.99
N TYR A 47 -7.96 -11.26 19.60
CA TYR A 47 -9.10 -12.06 19.12
C TYR A 47 -10.43 -11.30 19.28
N HIS A 48 -10.58 -10.53 20.35
CA HIS A 48 -11.79 -9.71 20.54
C HIS A 48 -11.97 -8.66 19.44
N TYR A 49 -10.88 -7.99 19.00
CA TYR A 49 -10.95 -6.95 17.98
C TYR A 49 -10.98 -7.46 16.54
N PHE A 50 -10.37 -8.61 16.26
CA PHE A 50 -10.13 -9.07 14.91
C PHE A 50 -10.63 -10.49 14.62
N GLY A 51 -10.97 -11.27 15.64
CA GLY A 51 -11.44 -12.63 15.48
C GLY A 51 -10.29 -13.64 15.44
N ASP A 52 -9.48 -13.61 14.39
CA ASP A 52 -8.35 -14.52 14.20
C ASP A 52 -7.13 -13.81 13.57
N LYS A 53 -6.09 -14.58 13.29
CA LYS A 53 -4.84 -14.06 12.71
C LYS A 53 -5.01 -13.64 11.24
N ASP A 54 -5.82 -14.38 10.48
CA ASP A 54 -6.07 -14.07 9.07
C ASP A 54 -6.93 -12.80 8.92
N ALA A 55 -7.94 -12.62 9.77
CA ALA A 55 -8.72 -11.38 9.81
C ALA A 55 -7.91 -10.18 10.28
N LEU A 56 -6.98 -10.36 11.24
CA LEU A 56 -6.02 -9.31 11.62
C LEU A 56 -5.09 -8.97 10.45
N TYR A 57 -4.62 -9.97 9.70
CA TYR A 57 -3.78 -9.75 8.53
C TYR A 57 -4.51 -8.97 7.43
N LEU A 58 -5.76 -9.36 7.12
CA LEU A 58 -6.62 -8.61 6.21
C LEU A 58 -6.81 -7.15 6.67
N ALA A 59 -7.05 -6.94 7.97
CA ALA A 59 -7.20 -5.59 8.50
C ALA A 59 -5.91 -4.76 8.37
N VAL A 60 -4.73 -5.38 8.45
CA VAL A 60 -3.44 -4.71 8.16
C VAL A 60 -3.33 -4.38 6.68
N LEU A 61 -3.66 -5.30 5.77
CA LEU A 61 -3.66 -5.04 4.33
C LEU A 61 -4.60 -3.89 3.98
N GLU A 62 -5.83 -3.91 4.48
CA GLU A 62 -6.79 -2.82 4.29
C GLU A 62 -6.27 -1.47 4.78
N TRP A 63 -5.58 -1.45 5.92
CA TRP A 63 -5.01 -0.23 6.46
C TRP A 63 -3.88 0.33 5.59
N VAL A 64 -2.94 -0.50 5.14
CA VAL A 64 -1.82 -0.03 4.30
C VAL A 64 -2.29 0.41 2.91
N TYR A 65 -3.33 -0.22 2.36
CA TYR A 65 -3.98 0.27 1.14
C TYR A 65 -4.71 1.60 1.36
N GLU A 66 -5.39 1.78 2.50
CA GLU A 66 -6.03 3.06 2.83
C GLU A 66 -5.01 4.21 2.94
N GLU A 67 -3.81 3.95 3.49
CA GLU A 67 -2.74 4.95 3.55
C GLU A 67 -2.34 5.44 2.15
N ILE A 68 -2.19 4.52 1.17
CA ILE A 68 -1.90 4.89 -0.22
C ILE A 68 -3.05 5.71 -0.80
N ARG A 69 -4.30 5.24 -0.64
CA ARG A 69 -5.48 5.95 -1.16
C ARG A 69 -5.65 7.33 -0.53
N ALA A 70 -5.38 7.46 0.77
CA ALA A 70 -5.39 8.75 1.46
C ALA A 70 -4.34 9.70 0.85
N LYS A 71 -3.12 9.20 0.61
CA LYS A 71 -2.06 10.00 0.01
C LYS A 71 -2.40 10.46 -1.41
N GLU A 72 -2.98 9.59 -2.23
CA GLU A 72 -3.41 9.94 -3.58
C GLU A 72 -4.52 11.00 -3.59
N ARG A 73 -5.48 10.94 -2.66
CA ARG A 73 -6.51 11.99 -2.50
C ARG A 73 -5.91 13.35 -2.15
N GLU A 74 -4.85 13.39 -1.33
CA GLU A 74 -4.15 14.62 -0.98
C GLU A 74 -3.46 15.30 -2.17
N LEU A 75 -3.21 14.58 -3.27
CA LEU A 75 -2.54 15.13 -4.45
C LEU A 75 -3.36 16.18 -5.19
N ASN A 76 -4.69 16.19 -5.03
CA ASN A 76 -5.60 17.12 -5.70
C ASN A 76 -5.38 17.17 -7.23
N LEU A 77 -5.37 16.00 -7.87
CA LEU A 77 -4.99 15.85 -9.28
C LEU A 77 -6.00 16.46 -10.26
N GLU A 78 -7.26 16.60 -9.85
CA GLU A 78 -8.36 17.07 -10.73
C GLU A 78 -8.15 18.50 -11.25
N GLY A 79 -7.47 19.35 -10.49
CA GLY A 79 -7.18 20.74 -10.85
C GLY A 79 -5.92 20.94 -11.68
N LEU A 80 -5.17 19.88 -11.99
CA LEU A 80 -3.89 19.96 -12.67
C LEU A 80 -4.04 19.70 -14.19
N PRO A 81 -3.15 20.29 -15.02
CA PRO A 81 -3.00 19.85 -16.41
C PRO A 81 -2.75 18.34 -16.47
N PRO A 82 -3.32 17.61 -17.48
CA PRO A 82 -3.31 16.14 -17.50
C PRO A 82 -1.93 15.50 -17.39
N GLU A 83 -0.92 16.07 -18.04
CA GLU A 83 0.48 15.58 -17.95
C GLU A 83 1.04 15.73 -16.54
N GLN A 84 0.80 16.88 -15.91
CA GLN A 84 1.26 17.14 -14.54
C GLN A 84 0.54 16.24 -13.54
N ALA A 85 -0.75 15.96 -13.74
CA ALA A 85 -1.51 15.06 -12.90
C ALA A 85 -0.94 13.63 -12.95
N ILE A 86 -0.67 13.10 -14.15
CA ILE A 86 -0.05 11.77 -14.31
C ILE A 86 1.35 11.74 -13.72
N LYS A 87 2.18 12.76 -14.00
CA LYS A 87 3.53 12.87 -13.43
C LYS A 87 3.50 12.84 -11.90
N LYS A 88 2.63 13.65 -11.30
CA LYS A 88 2.49 13.73 -9.84
C LYS A 88 2.01 12.40 -9.23
N LEU A 89 1.14 11.67 -9.92
CA LEU A 89 0.70 10.34 -9.49
C LEU A 89 1.86 9.32 -9.53
N ILE A 90 2.70 9.36 -10.57
CA ILE A 90 3.89 8.50 -10.69
C ILE A 90 4.88 8.80 -9.56
N GLU A 91 5.22 10.07 -9.35
CA GLU A 91 6.14 10.51 -8.29
C GLU A 91 5.63 10.10 -6.91
N SER A 92 4.36 10.35 -6.62
CA SER A 92 3.74 9.98 -5.35
C SER A 92 3.73 8.47 -5.12
N SER A 93 3.48 7.67 -6.16
CA SER A 93 3.55 6.20 -6.07
C SER A 93 4.95 5.72 -5.74
N PHE A 94 5.96 6.30 -6.36
CA PHE A 94 7.37 5.98 -6.10
C PHE A 94 7.77 6.37 -4.67
N ASP A 95 7.48 7.60 -4.26
CA ASP A 95 7.82 8.12 -2.94
C ASP A 95 7.14 7.33 -1.82
N HIS A 96 5.87 6.93 -2.03
CA HIS A 96 5.15 6.11 -1.08
C HIS A 96 5.84 4.77 -0.85
N LEU A 97 6.21 4.06 -1.92
CA LEU A 97 6.90 2.77 -1.79
C LEU A 97 8.32 2.91 -1.23
N ALA A 98 9.01 4.00 -1.53
CA ALA A 98 10.31 4.31 -0.94
C ALA A 98 10.23 4.51 0.59
N ALA A 99 9.14 5.12 1.07
CA ALA A 99 8.90 5.39 2.49
C ALA A 99 8.31 4.19 3.26
N HIS A 100 7.66 3.25 2.55
CA HIS A 100 6.92 2.13 3.15
C HIS A 100 7.39 0.76 2.60
N PRO A 101 8.64 0.33 2.88
CA PRO A 101 9.14 -0.96 2.40
C PRO A 101 8.36 -2.16 2.95
N ASP A 102 7.74 -2.02 4.10
CA ASP A 102 6.88 -3.02 4.72
C ASP A 102 5.60 -3.30 3.90
N PHE A 103 5.07 -2.31 3.17
CA PHE A 103 3.98 -2.52 2.22
C PHE A 103 4.36 -3.53 1.15
N ILE A 104 5.59 -3.43 0.61
CA ILE A 104 6.07 -4.33 -0.44
C ILE A 104 6.17 -5.77 0.09
N VAL A 105 6.68 -5.94 1.31
CA VAL A 105 6.78 -7.27 1.94
C VAL A 105 5.40 -7.89 2.14
N LEU A 106 4.44 -7.12 2.67
CA LEU A 106 3.06 -7.57 2.87
C LEU A 106 2.41 -7.95 1.55
N LEU A 107 2.59 -7.15 0.51
CA LEU A 107 2.02 -7.40 -0.82
C LEU A 107 2.65 -8.63 -1.48
N ASN A 108 3.96 -8.82 -1.35
CA ASN A 108 4.65 -10.02 -1.83
C ASN A 108 4.15 -11.28 -1.13
N ASP A 109 3.91 -11.23 0.19
CA ASP A 109 3.40 -12.35 0.96
C ASP A 109 1.97 -12.72 0.54
N GLU A 110 1.10 -11.73 0.36
CA GLU A 110 -0.26 -11.91 -0.11
C GLU A 110 -0.32 -12.44 -1.55
N ASN A 111 0.51 -11.92 -2.46
CA ASN A 111 0.61 -12.41 -3.84
C ASN A 111 1.09 -13.86 -3.90
N ARG A 112 2.06 -14.24 -3.08
CA ARG A 112 2.52 -15.64 -2.95
C ARG A 112 1.43 -16.55 -2.43
N GLY A 113 0.54 -16.05 -1.58
CA GLY A 113 -0.65 -16.72 -1.08
C GLY A 113 -1.84 -16.75 -2.07
N GLY A 114 -1.66 -16.25 -3.29
CA GLY A 114 -2.72 -16.19 -4.31
C GLY A 114 -3.80 -15.16 -4.02
N ALA A 115 -3.47 -14.10 -3.27
CA ALA A 115 -4.38 -13.01 -2.89
C ALA A 115 -5.63 -13.47 -2.12
N ARG A 116 -5.49 -14.52 -1.31
CA ARG A 116 -6.63 -15.19 -0.66
C ARG A 116 -7.36 -14.31 0.34
N HIS A 117 -6.65 -13.37 1.01
CA HIS A 117 -7.26 -12.48 2.01
C HIS A 117 -7.87 -11.24 1.35
N VAL A 118 -7.23 -10.74 0.29
CA VAL A 118 -7.74 -9.60 -0.49
C VAL A 118 -8.97 -9.97 -1.30
N ARG A 119 -9.03 -11.22 -1.75
CA ARG A 119 -10.15 -11.73 -2.56
C ARG A 119 -11.46 -11.66 -1.79
N GLY A 120 -12.41 -10.90 -2.31
CA GLY A 120 -13.72 -10.69 -1.71
C GLY A 120 -13.77 -9.60 -0.62
N SER A 121 -12.67 -8.87 -0.37
CA SER A 121 -12.72 -7.66 0.46
C SER A 121 -13.43 -6.53 -0.27
N ARG A 122 -14.72 -6.35 0.02
CA ARG A 122 -15.52 -5.23 -0.51
C ARG A 122 -14.92 -3.87 -0.18
N LYS A 123 -14.20 -3.78 0.94
CA LYS A 123 -13.55 -2.55 1.36
C LYS A 123 -12.39 -2.20 0.42
N LEU A 124 -11.54 -3.16 0.07
CA LEU A 124 -10.44 -2.93 -0.89
C LEU A 124 -10.97 -2.60 -2.28
N GLU A 125 -12.00 -3.30 -2.73
CA GLU A 125 -12.66 -3.01 -4.01
C GLU A 125 -13.21 -1.58 -4.05
N ALA A 126 -13.94 -1.16 -3.02
CA ALA A 126 -14.49 0.19 -2.90
C ALA A 126 -13.42 1.29 -2.85
N MET A 127 -12.25 1.02 -2.28
CA MET A 127 -11.14 1.98 -2.22
C MET A 127 -10.50 2.25 -3.59
N HIS A 128 -10.55 1.30 -4.54
CA HIS A 128 -9.88 1.41 -5.83
C HIS A 128 -10.73 2.10 -6.90
N SER A 129 -12.05 1.98 -6.83
CA SER A 129 -12.96 2.57 -7.82
C SER A 129 -12.78 4.09 -8.02
N PRO A 130 -12.66 4.93 -6.97
CA PRO A 130 -12.46 6.36 -7.13
C PRO A 130 -11.17 6.72 -7.86
N LEU A 131 -10.07 5.99 -7.61
CA LEU A 131 -8.80 6.22 -8.27
C LEU A 131 -8.88 5.92 -9.77
N VAL A 132 -9.48 4.80 -10.14
CA VAL A 132 -9.66 4.44 -11.56
C VAL A 132 -10.52 5.48 -12.28
N SER A 133 -11.58 5.97 -11.62
CA SER A 133 -12.42 7.05 -12.14
C SER A 133 -11.63 8.35 -12.32
N LEU A 134 -10.79 8.73 -11.38
CA LEU A 134 -9.92 9.90 -11.45
C LEU A 134 -8.94 9.78 -12.64
N VAL A 135 -8.26 8.65 -12.78
CA VAL A 135 -7.34 8.40 -13.90
C VAL A 135 -8.09 8.47 -15.24
N SER A 136 -9.31 7.94 -15.31
CA SER A 136 -10.15 8.02 -16.50
C SER A 136 -10.50 9.48 -16.86
N THR A 137 -10.82 10.31 -15.86
CA THR A 137 -11.10 11.73 -16.05
C THR A 137 -9.88 12.47 -16.59
N ILE A 138 -8.70 12.26 -15.99
CA ILE A 138 -7.43 12.87 -16.42
C ILE A 138 -7.10 12.46 -17.87
N LEU A 139 -7.26 11.17 -18.20
CA LEU A 139 -7.07 10.68 -19.57
C LEU A 139 -8.03 11.35 -20.56
N GLY A 140 -9.31 11.47 -20.21
CA GLY A 140 -10.31 12.15 -21.04
C GLY A 140 -9.99 13.61 -21.31
N GLN A 141 -9.50 14.33 -20.29
CA GLN A 141 -9.04 15.71 -20.43
C GLN A 141 -7.83 15.82 -21.36
N GLY A 142 -6.83 14.93 -21.19
CA GLY A 142 -5.63 14.91 -22.03
C GLY A 142 -5.93 14.57 -23.50
N VAL A 143 -6.89 13.68 -23.75
CA VAL A 143 -7.36 13.37 -25.10
C VAL A 143 -8.05 14.58 -25.74
N LYS A 144 -8.93 15.27 -25.00
CA LYS A 144 -9.60 16.49 -25.49
C LYS A 144 -8.61 17.61 -25.81
N ALA A 145 -7.54 17.71 -25.02
CA ALA A 145 -6.48 18.69 -25.22
C ALA A 145 -5.46 18.29 -26.32
N GLY A 146 -5.61 17.11 -26.93
CA GLY A 146 -4.66 16.60 -27.93
C GLY A 146 -3.32 16.13 -27.38
N ILE A 147 -3.20 16.02 -26.06
CA ILE A 147 -1.95 15.64 -25.34
C ILE A 147 -1.81 14.13 -25.30
N PHE A 148 -2.90 13.41 -25.05
CA PHE A 148 -2.91 11.96 -24.94
C PHE A 148 -3.59 11.30 -26.14
N ARG A 149 -3.07 10.14 -26.54
CA ARG A 149 -3.76 9.32 -27.55
C ARG A 149 -5.06 8.75 -27.00
N LYS A 150 -6.02 8.48 -27.89
CA LYS A 150 -7.28 7.78 -27.54
C LYS A 150 -7.02 6.31 -27.20
N GLY A 151 -7.95 5.67 -26.48
CA GLY A 151 -7.96 4.23 -26.24
C GLY A 151 -7.03 3.73 -25.13
N ILE A 152 -6.53 4.62 -24.26
CA ILE A 152 -5.78 4.22 -23.07
C ILE A 152 -6.78 3.71 -22.02
N ASN A 153 -6.61 2.46 -21.57
CA ASN A 153 -7.40 1.90 -20.48
C ASN A 153 -6.89 2.43 -19.14
N PRO A 154 -7.72 3.05 -18.30
CA PRO A 154 -7.27 3.65 -17.02
C PRO A 154 -6.75 2.63 -16.02
N VAL A 155 -7.31 1.41 -15.99
CA VAL A 155 -6.82 0.32 -15.11
C VAL A 155 -5.43 -0.12 -15.53
N HIS A 156 -5.21 -0.35 -16.84
CA HIS A 156 -3.90 -0.74 -17.36
C HIS A 156 -2.84 0.35 -17.15
N LEU A 157 -3.24 1.63 -17.31
CA LEU A 157 -2.33 2.73 -17.01
C LEU A 157 -1.94 2.75 -15.53
N TYR A 158 -2.92 2.61 -14.63
CA TYR A 158 -2.64 2.54 -13.20
C TYR A 158 -1.72 1.35 -12.84
N ILE A 159 -1.97 0.17 -13.41
CA ILE A 159 -1.11 -1.00 -13.21
C ILE A 159 0.32 -0.70 -13.68
N SER A 160 0.50 0.00 -14.81
CA SER A 160 1.82 0.38 -15.31
C SER A 160 2.53 1.35 -14.37
N ILE A 161 1.82 2.37 -13.86
CA ILE A 161 2.35 3.35 -12.90
C ILE A 161 2.80 2.64 -11.61
N ALA A 162 1.91 1.85 -11.03
CA ALA A 162 2.21 1.09 -9.82
C ALA A 162 3.34 0.08 -10.04
N GLY A 163 3.33 -0.61 -11.19
CA GLY A 163 4.32 -1.62 -11.57
C GLY A 163 5.73 -1.07 -11.71
N LEU A 164 5.90 0.10 -12.30
CA LEU A 164 7.23 0.75 -12.44
C LEU A 164 7.89 1.00 -11.08
N SER A 165 7.12 1.48 -10.11
CA SER A 165 7.61 1.74 -8.76
C SER A 165 7.79 0.43 -7.97
N TYR A 166 6.78 -0.45 -8.00
CA TYR A 166 6.78 -1.71 -7.29
C TYR A 166 7.92 -2.64 -7.75
N PHE A 167 8.13 -2.79 -9.05
CA PHE A 167 9.21 -3.63 -9.57
C PHE A 167 10.58 -3.17 -9.08
N TYR A 168 10.83 -1.86 -9.08
CA TYR A 168 12.08 -1.29 -8.58
C TYR A 168 12.34 -1.69 -7.12
N PHE A 169 11.39 -1.42 -6.22
CA PHE A 169 11.59 -1.67 -4.80
C PHE A 169 11.50 -3.16 -4.43
N SER A 170 10.58 -3.91 -5.02
CA SER A 170 10.42 -5.34 -4.76
C SER A 170 11.63 -6.16 -5.20
N ASN A 171 12.32 -5.73 -6.27
CA ASN A 171 13.46 -6.43 -6.83
C ASN A 171 14.81 -5.73 -6.53
N SER A 172 14.80 -4.66 -5.75
CA SER A 172 16.01 -3.86 -5.44
C SER A 172 17.21 -4.71 -4.98
N PRO A 173 17.06 -5.72 -4.09
CA PRO A 173 18.21 -6.53 -3.68
C PRO A 173 18.85 -7.32 -4.84
N THR A 174 18.03 -7.99 -5.64
CA THR A 174 18.51 -8.80 -6.78
C THR A 174 19.07 -7.93 -7.89
N LEU A 175 18.40 -6.83 -8.22
CA LEU A 175 18.88 -5.88 -9.22
C LEU A 175 20.17 -5.20 -8.78
N SER A 176 20.32 -4.87 -7.49
CA SER A 176 21.57 -4.32 -6.95
C SER A 176 22.73 -5.29 -7.14
N ALA A 177 22.52 -6.57 -6.88
CA ALA A 177 23.54 -7.61 -7.08
C ALA A 177 23.88 -7.79 -8.57
N ILE A 178 22.87 -7.84 -9.44
CA ILE A 178 23.08 -8.04 -10.89
C ILE A 178 23.81 -6.86 -11.54
N PHE A 179 23.44 -5.63 -11.17
CA PHE A 179 24.02 -4.43 -11.78
C PHE A 179 25.24 -3.88 -11.04
N GLY A 180 25.63 -4.47 -9.91
CA GLY A 180 26.75 -3.99 -9.08
C GLY A 180 26.53 -2.57 -8.55
N LYS A 181 25.27 -2.19 -8.26
CA LYS A 181 24.88 -0.84 -7.81
C LYS A 181 23.95 -0.95 -6.61
N ASP A 182 24.15 -0.14 -5.59
CA ASP A 182 23.19 -0.04 -4.48
C ASP A 182 21.97 0.78 -4.90
N LEU A 183 20.92 0.07 -5.35
CA LEU A 183 19.63 0.68 -5.73
C LEU A 183 18.79 1.10 -4.52
N SER A 184 19.18 0.72 -3.31
CA SER A 184 18.51 1.15 -2.08
C SER A 184 18.98 2.53 -1.59
N SER A 185 20.12 3.01 -2.09
CA SER A 185 20.71 4.28 -1.72
C SER A 185 19.81 5.47 -2.09
N GLN A 186 19.92 6.56 -1.30
CA GLN A 186 19.19 7.80 -1.59
C GLN A 186 19.55 8.38 -2.97
N ALA A 187 20.83 8.32 -3.34
CA ALA A 187 21.29 8.78 -4.64
C ALA A 187 20.64 8.01 -5.80
N ALA A 188 20.53 6.68 -5.70
CA ALA A 188 19.87 5.87 -6.71
C ALA A 188 18.38 6.15 -6.81
N LYS A 189 17.70 6.38 -5.67
CA LYS A 189 16.28 6.75 -5.65
C LYS A 189 16.01 8.12 -6.28
N LEU A 190 16.89 9.11 -6.03
CA LEU A 190 16.79 10.45 -6.62
C LEU A 190 17.07 10.47 -8.13
N ALA A 191 17.90 9.55 -8.61
CA ALA A 191 18.23 9.43 -10.03
C ALA A 191 17.16 8.68 -10.83
N ARG A 192 16.20 8.03 -10.16
CA ARG A 192 15.16 7.20 -10.78
C ARG A 192 13.92 8.01 -11.15
#